data_006b39b0bdcf952357ae293e54dd29d8
#
_entry.id   006b39b0bdcf952357ae293e54dd29d8
#
_cell.length_a   1.000
_cell.length_b   1.000
_cell.length_c   1.000
_cell.angle_alpha   90.00
_cell.angle_beta   90.00
_cell.angle_gamma   90.00
#
_symmetry.space_group_name_H-M   'P 1'
#
loop_
_entity.id
_entity.type
_entity.pdbx_description
1 polymer ?
#
loop_
_entity_poly.entity_id
_entity_poly.type
_entity_poly.pdbx_seq_one_letter_code
_entity_poly.pdbx_strand_id
1 'polypeptide(L)'
;MPYRIAGIDVHKKMLAVVVSDVEIDSEYQFERKRFSSNPEQLRSLAAWLLEQATEEVVMESTAQYWKPVWEALERYWKPTCEKREGARRKSGTLHLAQALSNRGRRGRKRDFPDAERLVKRLVAQELTLSFVPDAEQRLWRTVTRKKYQLRCDRIRLQNQLESLLEEAHIKLSSFVSDLLGLSAQRMLKESPKAKPIQPC
;
A
#
# COMPACT_ATOMS: atom_id res chain seq x y z
N MET A 1 1.17 34.70 -0.89
CA MET A 1 0.22 33.64 -1.27
C MET A 1 0.10 32.73 -0.04
N PRO A 2 -1.12 32.39 0.34
CA PRO A 2 -1.36 31.49 1.44
C PRO A 2 -0.74 30.12 1.15
N TYR A 3 -0.21 29.48 2.19
CA TYR A 3 0.38 28.15 2.12
C TYR A 3 -0.73 27.10 2.25
N ARG A 4 -0.92 26.27 1.21
CA ARG A 4 -2.02 25.30 1.14
C ARG A 4 -1.57 23.87 1.35
N ILE A 5 -2.22 23.20 2.28
CA ILE A 5 -1.98 21.80 2.62
C ILE A 5 -3.23 20.96 2.36
N ALA A 6 -3.06 19.78 1.75
CA ALA A 6 -4.11 18.80 1.60
C ALA A 6 -3.93 17.62 2.57
N GLY A 7 -5.04 17.18 3.18
CA GLY A 7 -5.13 15.94 3.93
C GLY A 7 -6.00 14.92 3.20
N ILE A 8 -5.55 13.66 3.12
CA ILE A 8 -6.27 12.59 2.45
C ILE A 8 -6.48 11.43 3.43
N ASP A 9 -7.73 11.16 3.77
CA ASP A 9 -8.12 9.91 4.42
C ASP A 9 -8.41 8.85 3.34
N VAL A 10 -7.60 7.78 3.34
CA VAL A 10 -7.58 6.79 2.28
C VAL A 10 -8.35 5.54 2.69
N HIS A 11 -9.44 5.26 1.99
CA HIS A 11 -10.21 4.03 2.11
C HIS A 11 -10.11 3.15 0.86
N LYS A 12 -10.56 1.90 0.96
CA LYS A 12 -10.50 0.94 -0.15
C LYS A 12 -11.18 1.42 -1.43
N LYS A 13 -12.31 2.11 -1.34
CA LYS A 13 -13.13 2.53 -2.49
C LYS A 13 -13.22 4.04 -2.67
N MET A 14 -12.84 4.80 -1.66
CA MET A 14 -13.11 6.23 -1.58
C MET A 14 -11.96 6.94 -0.87
N LEU A 15 -11.78 8.20 -1.23
CA LEU A 15 -10.84 9.12 -0.61
C LEU A 15 -11.63 10.33 -0.09
N ALA A 16 -11.45 10.69 1.16
CA ALA A 16 -11.91 11.96 1.69
C ALA A 16 -10.74 12.94 1.69
N VAL A 17 -10.87 14.00 0.93
CA VAL A 17 -9.80 14.98 0.72
C VAL A 17 -10.24 16.32 1.26
N VAL A 18 -9.36 16.96 2.00
CA VAL A 18 -9.53 18.33 2.48
C VAL A 18 -8.33 19.15 2.06
N VAL A 19 -8.57 20.42 1.71
CA VAL A 19 -7.52 21.42 1.49
C VAL A 19 -7.77 22.59 2.41
N SER A 20 -6.74 23.11 3.03
CA SER A 20 -6.83 24.29 3.89
C SER A 20 -5.65 25.22 3.65
N ASP A 21 -5.92 26.52 3.75
CA ASP A 21 -4.89 27.53 3.92
C ASP A 21 -4.37 27.47 5.35
N VAL A 22 -3.06 27.58 5.51
CA VAL A 22 -2.40 27.64 6.79
C VAL A 22 -2.04 29.10 7.05
N GLU A 23 -2.99 29.88 7.57
CA GLU A 23 -2.74 31.22 8.11
C GLU A 23 -2.56 31.16 9.61
N ILE A 24 -1.62 32.00 10.12
CA ILE A 24 -1.08 31.90 11.49
C ILE A 24 -2.12 32.19 12.57
N ASP A 25 -3.22 32.89 12.25
CA ASP A 25 -4.17 33.43 13.25
C ASP A 25 -5.64 33.11 13.02
N SER A 26 -6.01 32.26 12.09
CA SER A 26 -7.41 32.02 11.79
C SER A 26 -7.82 30.55 11.86
N GLU A 27 -9.10 30.32 12.07
CA GLU A 27 -9.71 29.01 11.99
C GLU A 27 -9.47 28.39 10.63
N TYR A 28 -9.01 27.14 10.60
CA TYR A 28 -8.80 26.40 9.37
C TYR A 28 -10.09 26.35 8.53
N GLN A 29 -10.07 26.94 7.37
CA GLN A 29 -11.15 26.80 6.40
C GLN A 29 -10.85 25.61 5.49
N PHE A 30 -11.64 24.55 5.59
CA PHE A 30 -11.44 23.33 4.81
C PHE A 30 -12.37 23.29 3.60
N GLU A 31 -11.78 23.25 2.42
CA GLU A 31 -12.46 22.76 1.22
C GLU A 31 -12.48 21.23 1.25
N ARG A 32 -13.65 20.64 1.03
CA ARG A 32 -13.86 19.18 1.17
C ARG A 32 -14.33 18.60 -0.14
N LYS A 33 -13.68 17.51 -0.59
CA LYS A 33 -14.10 16.79 -1.79
C LYS A 33 -13.89 15.29 -1.62
N ARG A 34 -14.77 14.48 -2.20
CA ARG A 34 -14.64 13.03 -2.23
C ARG A 34 -14.22 12.58 -3.63
N PHE A 35 -13.35 11.58 -3.69
CA PHE A 35 -12.92 10.93 -4.91
C PHE A 35 -13.05 9.42 -4.75
N SER A 36 -13.26 8.71 -5.86
CA SER A 36 -13.14 7.26 -5.89
C SER A 36 -11.67 6.86 -6.06
N SER A 37 -11.32 5.63 -5.69
CA SER A 37 -9.97 5.10 -5.84
C SER A 37 -9.65 4.55 -7.23
N ASN A 38 -10.50 4.80 -8.24
CA ASN A 38 -10.23 4.40 -9.61
C ASN A 38 -9.23 5.34 -10.32
N PRO A 39 -8.53 4.89 -11.38
CA PRO A 39 -7.48 5.68 -12.02
C PRO A 39 -7.92 7.06 -12.56
N GLU A 40 -9.14 7.17 -13.05
CA GLU A 40 -9.69 8.45 -13.58
C GLU A 40 -9.88 9.46 -12.46
N GLN A 41 -10.46 9.02 -11.35
CA GLN A 41 -10.69 9.87 -10.18
C GLN A 41 -9.38 10.25 -9.48
N LEU A 42 -8.35 9.39 -9.53
CA LEU A 42 -7.02 9.74 -9.03
C LEU A 42 -6.34 10.82 -9.89
N ARG A 43 -6.56 10.83 -11.21
CA ARG A 43 -6.13 11.94 -12.08
C ARG A 43 -6.92 13.23 -11.79
N SER A 44 -8.24 13.11 -11.60
CA SER A 44 -9.08 14.23 -11.20
C SER A 44 -8.69 14.81 -9.84
N LEU A 45 -8.28 13.97 -8.88
CA LEU A 45 -7.72 14.40 -7.62
C LEU A 45 -6.45 15.23 -7.82
N ALA A 46 -5.51 14.73 -8.64
CA ALA A 46 -4.27 15.46 -8.92
C ALA A 46 -4.55 16.83 -9.59
N ALA A 47 -5.46 16.86 -10.55
CA ALA A 47 -5.89 18.10 -11.20
C ALA A 47 -6.52 19.09 -10.21
N TRP A 48 -7.42 18.62 -9.36
CA TRP A 48 -8.07 19.45 -8.34
C TRP A 48 -7.07 20.02 -7.33
N LEU A 49 -6.09 19.24 -6.89
CA LEU A 49 -5.03 19.72 -5.98
C LEU A 49 -4.15 20.80 -6.66
N LEU A 50 -3.95 20.72 -7.98
CA LEU A 50 -3.26 21.76 -8.76
C LEU A 50 -4.11 23.03 -8.88
N GLU A 51 -5.41 22.92 -9.11
CA GLU A 51 -6.37 24.04 -9.11
C GLU A 51 -6.38 24.75 -7.77
N GLN A 52 -6.34 23.96 -6.67
CA GLN A 52 -6.26 24.47 -5.30
C GLN A 52 -4.89 25.06 -4.93
N ALA A 53 -3.93 25.05 -5.83
CA ALA A 53 -2.56 25.50 -5.58
C ALA A 53 -1.91 24.85 -4.34
N THR A 54 -2.25 23.58 -4.06
CA THR A 54 -1.74 22.81 -2.91
C THR A 54 -0.23 22.63 -3.03
N GLU A 55 0.49 22.88 -1.95
CA GLU A 55 1.96 22.75 -1.88
C GLU A 55 2.41 21.48 -1.18
N GLU A 56 1.67 21.00 -0.19
CA GLU A 56 1.96 19.76 0.52
C GLU A 56 0.71 18.88 0.62
N VAL A 57 0.92 17.57 0.55
CA VAL A 57 -0.14 16.58 0.72
C VAL A 57 0.26 15.58 1.78
N VAL A 58 -0.63 15.31 2.73
CA VAL A 58 -0.46 14.28 3.75
C VAL A 58 -1.54 13.22 3.62
N MET A 59 -1.15 11.95 3.70
CA MET A 59 -2.08 10.83 3.74
C MET A 59 -1.68 9.80 4.79
N GLU A 60 -2.64 9.02 5.28
CA GLU A 60 -2.37 7.97 6.26
C GLU A 60 -2.02 6.64 5.60
N SER A 61 -1.05 5.91 6.17
CA SER A 61 -0.56 4.62 5.67
C SER A 61 -1.50 3.45 5.98
N THR A 62 -2.79 3.57 5.69
CA THR A 62 -3.78 2.51 5.95
C THR A 62 -3.62 1.35 4.96
N ALA A 63 -3.16 0.20 5.45
CA ALA A 63 -2.91 -1.02 4.66
C ALA A 63 -2.10 -0.77 3.37
N GLN A 64 -2.63 -1.20 2.21
CA GLN A 64 -1.99 -1.00 0.89
C GLN A 64 -2.69 0.07 0.06
N TYR A 65 -3.79 0.65 0.56
CA TYR A 65 -4.69 1.52 -0.22
C TYR A 65 -4.06 2.87 -0.58
N TRP A 66 -3.09 3.34 0.20
CA TRP A 66 -2.36 4.58 -0.07
C TRP A 66 -1.47 4.52 -1.33
N LYS A 67 -0.98 3.33 -1.71
CA LYS A 67 -0.01 3.19 -2.81
C LYS A 67 -0.50 3.72 -4.16
N PRO A 68 -1.69 3.35 -4.67
CA PRO A 68 -2.19 3.89 -5.92
C PRO A 68 -2.39 5.40 -5.89
N VAL A 69 -2.78 5.94 -4.72
CA VAL A 69 -2.95 7.39 -4.52
C VAL A 69 -1.60 8.09 -4.59
N TRP A 70 -0.61 7.57 -3.87
CA TRP A 70 0.76 8.07 -3.86
C TRP A 70 1.36 8.10 -5.27
N GLU A 71 1.28 6.97 -6.00
CA GLU A 71 1.80 6.84 -7.36
C GLU A 71 1.13 7.81 -8.34
N ALA A 72 -0.17 8.00 -8.22
CA ALA A 72 -0.90 8.97 -9.04
C ALA A 72 -0.44 10.41 -8.74
N LEU A 73 -0.24 10.77 -7.47
CA LEU A 73 0.23 12.10 -7.10
C LEU A 73 1.71 12.32 -7.49
N GLU A 74 2.57 11.32 -7.34
CA GLU A 74 3.95 11.40 -7.85
C GLU A 74 3.99 11.61 -9.36
N ARG A 75 3.06 11.01 -10.10
CA ARG A 75 3.04 11.07 -11.56
C ARG A 75 2.39 12.34 -12.13
N TYR A 76 1.29 12.79 -11.54
CA TYR A 76 0.45 13.83 -12.14
C TYR A 76 0.48 15.17 -11.41
N TRP A 77 0.69 15.16 -10.09
CA TRP A 77 0.66 16.37 -9.27
C TRP A 77 2.07 16.91 -8.98
N LYS A 78 2.95 16.11 -8.41
CA LYS A 78 4.29 16.53 -7.98
C LYS A 78 5.13 17.21 -9.07
N PRO A 79 5.28 16.67 -10.31
CA PRO A 79 6.11 17.29 -11.33
C PRO A 79 5.59 18.66 -11.79
N THR A 80 4.29 18.89 -11.70
CA THR A 80 3.67 20.16 -12.07
C THR A 80 3.91 21.21 -10.98
N CYS A 81 3.87 20.80 -9.71
CA CYS A 81 4.19 21.68 -8.59
C CYS A 81 5.67 22.13 -8.61
N GLU A 82 6.58 21.21 -8.90
CA GLU A 82 8.04 21.50 -8.96
C GLU A 82 8.40 22.50 -10.09
N LYS A 83 7.57 22.60 -11.13
CA LYS A 83 7.78 23.53 -12.25
C LYS A 83 7.19 24.94 -12.02
N ARG A 84 6.45 25.16 -10.94
CA ARG A 84 5.89 26.49 -10.62
C ARG A 84 7.00 27.43 -10.15
N GLU A 85 7.26 28.48 -10.92
CA GLU A 85 8.20 29.54 -10.55
C GLU A 85 7.63 30.37 -9.38
N GLY A 86 8.48 30.71 -8.42
CA GLY A 86 8.14 31.62 -7.31
C GLY A 86 7.60 30.97 -6.03
N ALA A 87 7.60 29.63 -5.92
CA ALA A 87 7.26 28.97 -4.68
C ALA A 87 8.30 29.25 -3.59
N ARG A 88 7.88 29.79 -2.45
CA ARG A 88 8.74 30.09 -1.28
C ARG A 88 9.36 28.84 -0.65
N ARG A 89 8.79 27.67 -0.90
CA ARG A 89 9.25 26.34 -0.43
C ARG A 89 9.23 25.37 -1.62
N LYS A 90 9.95 24.26 -1.51
CA LYS A 90 9.83 23.14 -2.46
C LYS A 90 8.37 22.68 -2.49
N SER A 91 7.61 23.15 -3.46
CA SER A 91 6.23 22.72 -3.67
C SER A 91 6.22 21.27 -4.17
N GLY A 92 5.15 20.53 -3.88
CA GLY A 92 5.01 19.15 -4.32
C GLY A 92 5.53 18.13 -3.32
N THR A 93 5.51 18.41 -2.02
CA THR A 93 5.92 17.46 -0.98
C THR A 93 4.77 16.53 -0.60
N LEU A 94 5.05 15.21 -0.67
CA LEU A 94 4.13 14.15 -0.24
C LEU A 94 4.59 13.58 1.11
N HIS A 95 3.66 13.50 2.05
CA HIS A 95 3.86 12.94 3.38
C HIS A 95 3.00 11.71 3.60
N LEU A 96 3.60 10.64 4.11
CA LEU A 96 2.89 9.44 4.54
C LEU A 96 2.94 9.35 6.06
N ALA A 97 1.82 9.54 6.72
CA ALA A 97 1.69 9.45 8.16
C ALA A 97 1.49 8.00 8.63
N GLN A 98 2.12 7.61 9.74
CA GLN A 98 1.96 6.28 10.32
C GLN A 98 0.58 6.13 10.99
N ALA A 99 -0.22 5.15 10.54
CA ALA A 99 -1.57 4.91 11.05
C ALA A 99 -1.62 4.60 12.56
N LEU A 100 -0.62 3.89 13.09
CA LEU A 100 -0.59 3.53 14.51
C LEU A 100 -0.35 4.74 15.43
N SER A 101 0.57 5.62 15.07
CA SER A 101 0.92 6.82 15.86
C SER A 101 -0.12 7.94 15.73
N ASN A 102 -0.96 7.89 14.69
CA ASN A 102 -1.94 8.93 14.39
C ASN A 102 -3.39 8.55 14.74
N ARG A 103 -3.60 7.44 15.46
CA ARG A 103 -4.94 7.02 15.89
C ARG A 103 -5.65 8.14 16.67
N GLY A 104 -6.83 8.54 16.17
CA GLY A 104 -7.74 9.40 16.87
C GLY A 104 -8.37 8.74 18.10
N ARG A 105 -9.03 9.53 18.95
CA ARG A 105 -9.85 9.02 20.06
C ARG A 105 -10.92 8.07 19.52
N ARG A 106 -11.23 7.01 20.28
CA ARG A 106 -12.33 6.10 19.94
C ARG A 106 -13.64 6.88 19.84
N GLY A 107 -14.26 6.86 18.68
CA GLY A 107 -15.52 7.54 18.40
C GLY A 107 -16.09 7.14 17.06
N ARG A 108 -17.24 7.71 16.68
CA ARG A 108 -17.89 7.46 15.39
C ARG A 108 -16.98 7.99 14.28
N LYS A 109 -16.44 7.09 13.47
CA LYS A 109 -15.56 7.41 12.35
C LYS A 109 -16.28 8.32 11.36
N ARG A 110 -15.68 9.46 11.03
CA ARG A 110 -16.16 10.40 10.01
C ARG A 110 -15.00 10.72 9.09
N ASP A 111 -15.19 10.57 7.80
CA ASP A 111 -14.12 10.61 6.80
C ASP A 111 -13.37 11.97 6.77
N PHE A 112 -14.09 13.08 6.70
CA PHE A 112 -13.46 14.41 6.63
C PHE A 112 -12.73 14.83 7.91
N PRO A 113 -13.27 14.65 9.13
CA PRO A 113 -12.55 14.95 10.35
C PRO A 113 -11.22 14.21 10.53
N ASP A 114 -11.09 12.99 9.96
CA ASP A 114 -9.83 12.27 9.99
C ASP A 114 -8.80 12.91 9.03
N ALA A 115 -9.22 13.35 7.85
CA ALA A 115 -8.38 14.09 6.91
C ALA A 115 -7.98 15.49 7.45
N GLU A 116 -8.92 16.21 8.09
CA GLU A 116 -8.65 17.51 8.74
C GLU A 116 -7.64 17.40 9.89
N ARG A 117 -7.74 16.32 10.67
CA ARG A 117 -6.78 16.02 11.74
C ARG A 117 -5.37 15.83 11.20
N LEU A 118 -5.21 15.16 10.04
CA LEU A 118 -3.90 14.99 9.41
C LEU A 118 -3.28 16.34 9.05
N VAL A 119 -4.06 17.27 8.47
CA VAL A 119 -3.57 18.63 8.15
C VAL A 119 -3.14 19.37 9.42
N LYS A 120 -4.01 19.43 10.43
CA LYS A 120 -3.72 20.12 11.70
C LYS A 120 -2.46 19.60 12.37
N ARG A 121 -2.30 18.28 12.43
CA ARG A 121 -1.13 17.64 13.03
C ARG A 121 0.13 17.78 12.20
N LEU A 122 0.02 17.86 10.86
CA LEU A 122 1.17 18.14 10.00
C LEU A 122 1.71 19.55 10.28
N VAL A 123 0.82 20.55 10.36
CA VAL A 123 1.17 21.93 10.70
C VAL A 123 1.80 22.02 12.09
N ALA A 124 1.23 21.33 13.08
CA ALA A 124 1.76 21.25 14.44
C ALA A 124 3.06 20.42 14.56
N GLN A 125 3.54 19.80 13.48
CA GLN A 125 4.69 18.90 13.47
C GLN A 125 4.56 17.69 14.42
N GLU A 126 3.34 17.25 14.69
CA GLU A 126 3.02 16.13 15.59
C GLU A 126 2.92 14.78 14.87
N LEU A 127 3.07 14.75 13.53
CA LEU A 127 2.96 13.52 12.76
C LEU A 127 4.25 12.72 12.77
N THR A 128 4.15 11.44 13.07
CA THR A 128 5.20 10.49 12.76
C THR A 128 5.10 10.10 11.29
N LEU A 129 6.04 10.57 10.48
CA LEU A 129 6.06 10.32 9.05
C LEU A 129 6.82 9.05 8.71
N SER A 130 6.33 8.32 7.70
CA SER A 130 7.00 7.15 7.12
C SER A 130 7.84 7.58 5.93
N PHE A 131 9.06 7.07 5.86
CA PHE A 131 9.88 7.22 4.66
C PHE A 131 9.32 6.36 3.52
N VAL A 132 8.99 6.98 2.40
CA VAL A 132 8.58 6.30 1.17
C VAL A 132 9.74 6.37 0.18
N PRO A 133 10.37 5.24 -0.18
CA PRO A 133 11.44 5.22 -1.16
C PRO A 133 10.92 5.63 -2.55
N ASP A 134 11.86 5.94 -3.45
CA ASP A 134 11.54 6.19 -4.85
C ASP A 134 10.84 4.99 -5.54
N ALA A 135 10.29 5.21 -6.73
CA ALA A 135 9.49 4.22 -7.45
C ALA A 135 10.31 2.96 -7.79
N GLU A 136 11.58 3.12 -8.16
CA GLU A 136 12.47 2.01 -8.50
C GLU A 136 12.74 1.13 -7.28
N GLN A 137 13.11 1.72 -6.16
CA GLN A 137 13.33 0.98 -4.91
C GLN A 137 12.06 0.30 -4.41
N ARG A 138 10.88 0.91 -4.58
CA ARG A 138 9.59 0.26 -4.26
C ARG A 138 9.36 -0.97 -5.13
N LEU A 139 9.68 -0.90 -6.42
CA LEU A 139 9.60 -2.04 -7.35
C LEU A 139 10.54 -3.17 -6.90
N TRP A 140 11.82 -2.87 -6.65
CA TRP A 140 12.78 -3.86 -6.17
C TRP A 140 12.34 -4.53 -4.86
N ARG A 141 11.85 -3.78 -3.90
CA ARG A 141 11.29 -4.33 -2.65
C ARG A 141 10.11 -5.26 -2.92
N THR A 142 9.24 -4.92 -3.87
CA THR A 142 8.08 -5.74 -4.23
C THR A 142 8.53 -7.05 -4.88
N VAL A 143 9.45 -7.01 -5.83
CA VAL A 143 10.01 -8.19 -6.50
C VAL A 143 10.70 -9.11 -5.50
N THR A 144 11.55 -8.55 -4.63
CA THR A 144 12.30 -9.33 -3.63
C THR A 144 11.37 -10.01 -2.63
N ARG A 145 10.34 -9.30 -2.15
CA ARG A 145 9.32 -9.88 -1.24
C ARG A 145 8.54 -11.00 -1.92
N LYS A 146 8.17 -10.82 -3.19
CA LYS A 146 7.46 -11.85 -3.96
C LYS A 146 8.32 -13.08 -4.20
N LYS A 147 9.60 -12.88 -4.55
CA LYS A 147 10.57 -13.99 -4.68
C LYS A 147 10.68 -14.78 -3.37
N TYR A 148 10.82 -14.10 -2.24
CA TYR A 148 10.87 -14.75 -0.92
C TYR A 148 9.57 -15.51 -0.61
N GLN A 149 8.41 -14.91 -0.84
CA GLN A 149 7.11 -15.54 -0.62
C GLN A 149 6.94 -16.82 -1.46
N LEU A 150 7.24 -16.75 -2.75
CA LEU A 150 7.17 -17.91 -3.64
C LEU A 150 8.10 -19.05 -3.18
N ARG A 151 9.29 -18.72 -2.67
CA ARG A 151 10.18 -19.72 -2.09
C ARG A 151 9.57 -20.38 -0.86
N CYS A 152 8.99 -19.60 0.05
CA CYS A 152 8.30 -20.15 1.23
C CYS A 152 7.09 -21.01 0.85
N ASP A 153 6.32 -20.58 -0.14
CA ASP A 153 5.16 -21.35 -0.63
C ASP A 153 5.59 -22.66 -1.29
N ARG A 154 6.69 -22.67 -2.06
CA ARG A 154 7.29 -23.88 -2.60
C ARG A 154 7.67 -24.87 -1.50
N ILE A 155 8.39 -24.41 -0.46
CA ILE A 155 8.79 -25.27 0.66
C ILE A 155 7.55 -25.83 1.38
N ARG A 156 6.52 -25.02 1.59
CA ARG A 156 5.27 -25.46 2.21
C ARG A 156 4.60 -26.56 1.42
N LEU A 157 4.52 -26.42 0.10
CA LEU A 157 3.93 -27.42 -0.79
C LEU A 157 4.77 -28.72 -0.82
N GLN A 158 6.10 -28.60 -0.79
CA GLN A 158 6.97 -29.77 -0.68
C GLN A 158 6.71 -30.56 0.63
N ASN A 159 6.62 -29.86 1.76
CA ASN A 159 6.33 -30.49 3.05
C ASN A 159 4.93 -31.13 3.08
N GLN A 160 3.93 -30.50 2.45
CA GLN A 160 2.59 -31.09 2.32
C GLN A 160 2.61 -32.36 1.46
N LEU A 161 3.34 -32.34 0.34
CA LEU A 161 3.51 -33.53 -0.49
C LEU A 161 4.20 -34.66 0.28
N GLU A 162 5.25 -34.35 1.00
CA GLU A 162 5.95 -35.34 1.84
C GLU A 162 5.04 -35.95 2.90
N SER A 163 4.25 -35.13 3.58
CA SER A 163 3.25 -35.61 4.56
C SER A 163 2.25 -36.59 3.93
N LEU A 164 1.72 -36.26 2.74
CA LEU A 164 0.80 -37.15 2.03
C LEU A 164 1.46 -38.48 1.61
N LEU A 165 2.72 -38.43 1.20
CA LEU A 165 3.47 -39.64 0.85
C LEU A 165 3.74 -40.52 2.09
N GLU A 166 4.09 -39.93 3.21
CA GLU A 166 4.26 -40.65 4.48
C GLU A 166 2.95 -41.29 4.95
N GLU A 167 1.81 -40.58 4.84
CA GLU A 167 0.47 -41.15 5.12
C GLU A 167 0.16 -42.36 4.24
N ALA A 168 0.64 -42.34 2.99
CA ALA A 168 0.52 -43.47 2.05
C ALA A 168 1.59 -44.53 2.25
N HIS A 169 2.45 -44.47 3.30
CA HIS A 169 3.59 -45.32 3.54
C HIS A 169 4.64 -45.35 2.42
N ILE A 170 4.76 -44.26 1.68
CA ILE A 170 5.73 -44.07 0.58
C ILE A 170 6.85 -43.14 1.07
N LYS A 171 7.99 -43.69 1.44
CA LYS A 171 9.16 -42.94 1.91
C LYS A 171 10.05 -42.45 0.79
N LEU A 172 9.50 -41.64 -0.12
CA LEU A 172 10.21 -41.19 -1.32
C LEU A 172 11.41 -40.29 -0.98
N SER A 173 11.32 -39.48 0.05
CA SER A 173 12.41 -38.60 0.53
C SER A 173 13.65 -39.34 1.02
N SER A 174 13.53 -40.62 1.35
CA SER A 174 14.67 -41.47 1.71
C SER A 174 15.53 -41.90 0.49
N PHE A 175 14.99 -41.79 -0.72
CA PHE A 175 15.63 -42.18 -1.96
C PHE A 175 16.02 -41.02 -2.87
N VAL A 176 15.36 -39.86 -2.73
CA VAL A 176 15.60 -38.68 -3.56
C VAL A 176 15.79 -37.45 -2.68
N SER A 177 16.76 -36.61 -3.00
CA SER A 177 17.02 -35.36 -2.27
C SER A 177 16.07 -34.21 -2.65
N ASP A 178 15.44 -34.28 -3.83
CA ASP A 178 14.47 -33.29 -4.31
C ASP A 178 13.19 -33.97 -4.77
N LEU A 179 12.12 -33.84 -3.98
CA LEU A 179 10.80 -34.38 -4.25
C LEU A 179 10.13 -33.79 -5.50
N LEU A 180 10.56 -32.59 -5.96
CA LEU A 180 10.07 -31.94 -7.17
C LEU A 180 10.96 -32.23 -8.37
N GLY A 181 12.09 -32.93 -8.19
CA GLY A 181 13.03 -33.31 -9.23
C GLY A 181 12.44 -34.31 -10.21
N LEU A 182 13.04 -34.44 -11.42
CA LEU A 182 12.58 -35.34 -12.49
C LEU A 182 12.57 -36.79 -12.02
N SER A 183 13.53 -37.22 -11.22
CA SER A 183 13.60 -38.60 -10.70
C SER A 183 12.41 -38.91 -9.79
N ALA A 184 12.09 -38.04 -8.84
CA ALA A 184 10.92 -38.19 -7.96
C ALA A 184 9.61 -38.20 -8.77
N GLN A 185 9.47 -37.30 -9.75
CA GLN A 185 8.29 -37.25 -10.62
C GLN A 185 8.11 -38.53 -11.45
N ARG A 186 9.18 -39.13 -11.95
CA ARG A 186 9.14 -40.43 -12.67
C ARG A 186 8.73 -41.57 -11.73
N MET A 187 9.33 -41.64 -10.54
CA MET A 187 8.98 -42.65 -9.54
C MET A 187 7.50 -42.55 -9.12
N LEU A 188 6.98 -41.35 -8.92
CA LEU A 188 5.57 -41.11 -8.58
C LEU A 188 4.62 -41.50 -9.72
N LYS A 189 5.01 -41.29 -10.98
CA LYS A 189 4.19 -41.68 -12.15
C LYS A 189 4.14 -43.19 -12.35
N GLU A 190 5.22 -43.89 -12.06
CA GLU A 190 5.33 -45.34 -12.20
C GLU A 190 4.86 -46.10 -10.94
N SER A 191 4.62 -45.38 -9.83
CA SER A 191 4.05 -45.96 -8.63
C SER A 191 2.68 -46.61 -8.95
N PRO A 192 2.44 -47.86 -8.56
CA PRO A 192 1.19 -48.54 -8.87
C PRO A 192 0.01 -47.74 -8.32
N LYS A 193 -0.95 -47.46 -9.23
CA LYS A 193 -2.21 -46.79 -8.83
C LYS A 193 -2.80 -47.57 -7.65
N ALA A 194 -2.93 -46.90 -6.52
CA ALA A 194 -3.53 -47.48 -5.32
C ALA A 194 -4.84 -48.18 -5.73
N LYS A 195 -4.93 -49.48 -5.51
CA LYS A 195 -6.20 -50.20 -5.71
C LYS A 195 -7.22 -49.55 -4.77
N PRO A 196 -8.43 -49.26 -5.24
CA PRO A 196 -9.46 -48.75 -4.39
C PRO A 196 -9.64 -49.70 -3.21
N ILE A 197 -9.58 -49.18 -2.00
CA ILE A 197 -9.87 -49.92 -0.78
C ILE A 197 -11.30 -50.41 -0.92
N GLN A 198 -11.51 -51.71 -1.08
CA GLN A 198 -12.86 -52.27 -1.04
C GLN A 198 -13.37 -52.07 0.41
N PRO A 199 -14.55 -51.47 0.59
CA PRO A 199 -15.15 -51.43 1.92
C PRO A 199 -15.44 -52.83 2.39
N CYS A 200 -15.01 -53.15 3.62
CA CYS A 200 -15.43 -54.36 4.32
C CYS A 200 -16.91 -54.31 4.62
#